data_ed115f8b31cd86f82544c870a8bb4964
#
_entry.id   ed115f8b31cd86f82544c870a8bb4964
#
_cell.length_a   1.000
_cell.length_b   1.000
_cell.length_c   1.000
_cell.angle_alpha   90.00
_cell.angle_beta   90.00
_cell.angle_gamma   90.00
#
_symmetry.space_group_name_H-M   'P 1'
#
loop_
_entity.id
_entity.type
_entity.pdbx_description
1 polymer ?
#
loop_
_entity_poly.entity_id
_entity_poly.type
_entity_poly.pdbx_seq_one_letter_code
_entity_poly.pdbx_strand_id
1 'polypeptide(L)'
;MMVLDSLTSVDIRRKVAREAANLIYIGVEKEYKQAKLKAAEILGVNVLPTNLEVAIELDKIAEENEGAARQERLIQMRLEALRLMKILEEYNAVLVGSVWRGTIHHKSDIDINVYHDQPEKILTLLEQNGVKILEKGWITMTRDEEWKRAYRILAKLPSNEEAEITVRNPAEYGAKEKCEVYGDIISGLSIYDLEKVLSKNPTKRFVPF
;
A
#
# COMPACT_ATOMS: atom_id res chain seq x y z
N MET A 1 -37.14 26.91 -11.98
CA MET A 1 -35.87 27.62 -11.75
C MET A 1 -35.18 26.86 -10.63
N MET A 2 -34.40 25.83 -10.98
CA MET A 2 -33.64 25.02 -10.00
C MET A 2 -32.54 25.89 -9.43
N VAL A 3 -32.53 26.04 -8.10
CA VAL A 3 -31.44 26.68 -7.35
C VAL A 3 -30.24 25.75 -7.50
N LEU A 4 -29.25 26.16 -8.30
CA LEU A 4 -27.92 25.60 -8.26
C LEU A 4 -27.32 26.01 -6.91
N ASP A 5 -27.40 25.11 -5.92
CA ASP A 5 -26.67 25.24 -4.68
C ASP A 5 -25.20 25.47 -5.05
N SER A 6 -24.67 26.61 -4.63
CA SER A 6 -23.27 26.99 -4.83
C SER A 6 -22.41 26.04 -4.00
N LEU A 7 -21.93 24.94 -4.64
CA LEU A 7 -20.97 24.05 -4.04
C LEU A 7 -19.77 24.87 -3.55
N THR A 8 -19.41 24.72 -2.30
CA THR A 8 -18.22 25.39 -1.75
C THR A 8 -16.96 24.76 -2.39
N SER A 9 -15.85 25.49 -2.40
CA SER A 9 -14.54 24.96 -2.84
C SER A 9 -14.17 23.64 -2.11
N VAL A 10 -14.60 23.49 -0.86
CA VAL A 10 -14.41 22.29 -0.04
C VAL A 10 -15.25 21.12 -0.58
N ASP A 11 -16.50 21.36 -0.97
CA ASP A 11 -17.38 20.32 -1.53
C ASP A 11 -16.87 19.83 -2.88
N ILE A 12 -16.39 20.74 -3.73
CA ILE A 12 -15.78 20.39 -5.02
C ILE A 12 -14.54 19.51 -4.79
N ARG A 13 -13.66 19.91 -3.90
CA ARG A 13 -12.44 19.17 -3.56
C ARG A 13 -12.73 17.77 -3.05
N ARG A 14 -13.75 17.63 -2.19
CA ARG A 14 -14.19 16.31 -1.70
C ARG A 14 -14.77 15.45 -2.82
N LYS A 15 -15.51 16.01 -3.77
CA LYS A 15 -16.01 15.27 -4.94
C LYS A 15 -14.86 14.76 -5.80
N VAL A 16 -13.84 15.58 -6.05
CA VAL A 16 -12.64 15.15 -6.79
C VAL A 16 -11.90 14.05 -6.03
N ALA A 17 -11.78 14.14 -4.69
CA ALA A 17 -11.17 13.11 -3.87
C ALA A 17 -11.92 11.77 -3.97
N ARG A 18 -13.25 11.82 -3.90
CA ARG A 18 -14.12 10.64 -4.02
C ARG A 18 -14.02 9.99 -5.40
N GLU A 19 -14.04 10.79 -6.47
CA GLU A 19 -13.89 10.28 -7.83
C GLU A 19 -12.49 9.67 -8.06
N ALA A 20 -11.43 10.33 -7.61
CA ALA A 20 -10.07 9.80 -7.66
C ALA A 20 -9.95 8.46 -6.92
N ALA A 21 -10.55 8.38 -5.72
CA ALA A 21 -10.60 7.16 -4.93
C ALA A 21 -11.37 6.03 -5.66
N ASN A 22 -12.48 6.37 -6.32
CA ASN A 22 -13.24 5.42 -7.12
C ASN A 22 -12.42 4.88 -8.29
N LEU A 23 -11.69 5.74 -9.02
CA LEU A 23 -10.79 5.33 -10.11
C LEU A 23 -9.70 4.35 -9.64
N ILE A 24 -9.15 4.57 -8.44
CA ILE A 24 -8.19 3.65 -7.82
C ILE A 24 -8.90 2.33 -7.44
N TYR A 25 -10.04 2.42 -6.78
CA TYR A 25 -10.80 1.26 -6.31
C TYR A 25 -11.16 0.31 -7.44
N ILE A 26 -11.71 0.83 -8.55
CA ILE A 26 -12.04 0.01 -9.73
C ILE A 26 -10.82 -0.37 -10.58
N GLY A 27 -9.63 0.19 -10.27
CA GLY A 27 -8.34 -0.11 -10.92
C GLY A 27 -8.15 0.49 -12.29
N VAL A 28 -8.83 1.57 -12.59
CA VAL A 28 -8.59 2.41 -13.79
C VAL A 28 -7.28 3.16 -13.65
N GLU A 29 -6.97 3.61 -12.43
CA GLU A 29 -5.70 4.24 -12.09
C GLU A 29 -5.07 3.52 -10.89
N LYS A 30 -3.73 3.48 -10.85
CA LYS A 30 -2.98 2.91 -9.72
C LYS A 30 -2.33 4.00 -8.86
N GLU A 31 -1.95 5.09 -9.50
CA GLU A 31 -1.20 6.17 -8.87
C GLU A 31 -2.13 7.32 -8.44
N TYR A 32 -1.96 7.79 -7.20
CA TYR A 32 -2.74 8.90 -6.65
C TYR A 32 -2.71 10.15 -7.53
N LYS A 33 -1.53 10.49 -8.09
CA LYS A 33 -1.37 11.66 -8.95
C LYS A 33 -2.23 11.56 -10.21
N GLN A 34 -2.19 10.42 -10.90
CA GLN A 34 -2.97 10.19 -12.12
C GLN A 34 -4.46 10.16 -11.83
N ALA A 35 -4.87 9.48 -10.76
CA ALA A 35 -6.26 9.41 -10.34
C ALA A 35 -6.84 10.80 -10.05
N LYS A 36 -6.10 11.68 -9.36
CA LYS A 36 -6.54 13.05 -9.07
C LYS A 36 -6.70 13.90 -10.32
N LEU A 37 -5.73 13.83 -11.24
CA LEU A 37 -5.79 14.58 -12.50
C LEU A 37 -6.99 14.15 -13.33
N LYS A 38 -7.19 12.85 -13.50
CA LYS A 38 -8.31 12.28 -14.25
C LYS A 38 -9.67 12.59 -13.61
N ALA A 39 -9.76 12.52 -12.30
CA ALA A 39 -10.97 12.89 -11.57
C ALA A 39 -11.33 14.38 -11.76
N ALA A 40 -10.35 15.28 -11.70
CA ALA A 40 -10.55 16.69 -11.95
C ALA A 40 -11.01 16.97 -13.38
N GLU A 41 -10.43 16.28 -14.37
CA GLU A 41 -10.83 16.33 -15.77
C GLU A 41 -12.29 15.85 -15.96
N ILE A 42 -12.66 14.69 -15.41
CA ILE A 42 -14.03 14.13 -15.48
C ILE A 42 -15.06 15.14 -14.91
N LEU A 43 -14.72 15.81 -13.81
CA LEU A 43 -15.61 16.74 -13.14
C LEU A 43 -15.54 18.19 -13.71
N GLY A 44 -14.65 18.44 -14.67
CA GLY A 44 -14.51 19.74 -15.32
C GLY A 44 -14.02 20.85 -14.37
N VAL A 45 -13.12 20.49 -13.41
CA VAL A 45 -12.62 21.42 -12.38
C VAL A 45 -11.10 21.43 -12.30
N ASN A 46 -10.51 22.51 -11.76
CA ASN A 46 -9.06 22.67 -11.60
C ASN A 46 -8.59 22.54 -10.13
N VAL A 47 -9.36 21.83 -9.31
CA VAL A 47 -9.04 21.64 -7.88
C VAL A 47 -8.54 20.22 -7.67
N LEU A 48 -7.35 20.09 -7.07
CA LEU A 48 -6.77 18.78 -6.74
C LEU A 48 -6.77 18.56 -5.22
N PRO A 49 -7.27 17.39 -4.75
CA PRO A 49 -7.17 17.00 -3.37
C PRO A 49 -5.74 16.56 -3.02
N THR A 50 -5.44 16.48 -1.73
CA THR A 50 -4.23 15.81 -1.22
C THR A 50 -4.32 14.29 -1.38
N ASN A 51 -3.19 13.60 -1.29
CA ASN A 51 -3.20 12.13 -1.28
C ASN A 51 -3.98 11.59 -0.06
N LEU A 52 -3.89 12.27 1.08
CA LEU A 52 -4.63 11.91 2.29
C LEU A 52 -6.16 11.97 2.08
N GLU A 53 -6.66 13.04 1.45
CA GLU A 53 -8.10 13.17 1.16
C GLU A 53 -8.59 12.03 0.26
N VAL A 54 -7.80 11.65 -0.74
CA VAL A 54 -8.12 10.51 -1.61
C VAL A 54 -8.06 9.19 -0.84
N ALA A 55 -7.04 8.99 0.02
CA ALA A 55 -6.90 7.78 0.82
C ALA A 55 -8.07 7.58 1.81
N ILE A 56 -8.55 8.67 2.41
CA ILE A 56 -9.73 8.64 3.28
C ILE A 56 -10.99 8.22 2.50
N GLU A 57 -11.20 8.77 1.31
CA GLU A 57 -12.36 8.38 0.49
C GLU A 57 -12.21 6.97 -0.06
N LEU A 58 -11.00 6.51 -0.43
CA LEU A 58 -10.73 5.13 -0.85
C LEU A 58 -11.06 4.13 0.27
N ASP A 59 -10.67 4.43 1.48
CA ASP A 59 -10.96 3.61 2.66
C ASP A 59 -12.48 3.49 2.92
N LYS A 60 -13.23 4.60 2.75
CA LYS A 60 -14.70 4.59 2.85
C LYS A 60 -15.35 3.75 1.74
N ILE A 61 -14.89 3.91 0.49
CA ILE A 61 -15.39 3.12 -0.64
C ILE A 61 -15.16 1.64 -0.39
N ALA A 62 -13.97 1.26 0.08
CA ALA A 62 -13.66 -0.13 0.41
C ALA A 62 -14.55 -0.66 1.53
N GLU A 63 -14.78 0.12 2.59
CA GLU A 63 -15.68 -0.29 3.69
C GLU A 63 -17.13 -0.42 3.22
N GLU A 64 -17.62 0.51 2.41
CA GLU A 64 -18.99 0.49 1.86
C GLU A 64 -19.25 -0.73 0.96
N ASN A 65 -18.24 -1.17 0.19
CA ASN A 65 -18.41 -2.25 -0.78
C ASN A 65 -18.00 -3.64 -0.26
N GLU A 66 -17.04 -3.72 0.65
CA GLU A 66 -16.45 -4.99 1.09
C GLU A 66 -16.88 -5.39 2.51
N GLY A 67 -17.19 -4.43 3.38
CA GLY A 67 -17.72 -4.67 4.72
C GLY A 67 -16.88 -5.65 5.56
N ALA A 68 -17.55 -6.63 6.20
CA ALA A 68 -16.89 -7.61 7.08
C ALA A 68 -15.86 -8.49 6.34
N ALA A 69 -16.08 -8.81 5.07
CA ALA A 69 -15.16 -9.62 4.27
C ALA A 69 -13.78 -8.95 4.11
N ARG A 70 -13.75 -7.61 4.11
CA ARG A 70 -12.51 -6.83 4.10
C ARG A 70 -11.64 -7.09 5.32
N GLN A 71 -12.24 -7.18 6.51
CA GLN A 71 -11.53 -7.43 7.75
C GLN A 71 -10.99 -8.87 7.81
N GLU A 72 -11.78 -9.84 7.37
CA GLU A 72 -11.34 -11.24 7.26
C GLU A 72 -10.17 -11.37 6.30
N ARG A 73 -10.26 -10.71 5.12
CA ARG A 73 -9.17 -10.68 4.15
C ARG A 73 -7.91 -10.00 4.71
N LEU A 74 -8.03 -8.90 5.47
CA LEU A 74 -6.88 -8.26 6.12
C LEU A 74 -6.15 -9.22 7.06
N ILE A 75 -6.89 -10.02 7.84
CA ILE A 75 -6.29 -11.04 8.72
C ILE A 75 -5.54 -12.07 7.89
N GLN A 76 -6.14 -12.59 6.80
CA GLN A 76 -5.49 -13.57 5.92
C GLN A 76 -4.24 -12.98 5.27
N MET A 77 -4.29 -11.76 4.74
CA MET A 77 -3.12 -11.10 4.15
C MET A 77 -1.99 -10.90 5.19
N ARG A 78 -2.31 -10.59 6.43
CA ARG A 78 -1.32 -10.47 7.52
C ARG A 78 -0.71 -11.82 7.90
N LEU A 79 -1.48 -12.91 7.87
CA LEU A 79 -0.97 -14.26 8.09
C LEU A 79 -0.03 -14.69 6.95
N GLU A 80 -0.39 -14.41 5.70
CA GLU A 80 0.48 -14.66 4.54
C GLU A 80 1.75 -13.80 4.58
N ALA A 81 1.61 -12.51 4.94
CA ALA A 81 2.77 -11.63 5.14
C ALA A 81 3.72 -12.20 6.20
N LEU A 82 3.20 -12.68 7.33
CA LEU A 82 4.01 -13.29 8.39
C LEU A 82 4.76 -14.54 7.90
N ARG A 83 4.09 -15.41 7.13
CA ARG A 83 4.74 -16.60 6.54
C ARG A 83 5.88 -16.20 5.61
N LEU A 84 5.64 -15.23 4.73
CA LEU A 84 6.64 -14.73 3.80
C LEU A 84 7.80 -14.04 4.51
N MET A 85 7.51 -13.23 5.53
CA MET A 85 8.54 -12.56 6.34
C MET A 85 9.39 -13.57 7.12
N LYS A 86 8.85 -14.70 7.58
CA LYS A 86 9.62 -15.76 8.24
C LYS A 86 10.58 -16.47 7.28
N ILE A 87 10.23 -16.63 6.01
CA ILE A 87 11.17 -17.08 4.97
C ILE A 87 12.33 -16.08 4.82
N LEU A 88 12.05 -14.80 4.99
CA LEU A 88 12.95 -13.67 4.78
C LEU A 88 13.55 -13.11 6.08
N GLU A 89 13.49 -13.84 7.20
CA GLU A 89 13.82 -13.29 8.54
C GLU A 89 15.27 -12.78 8.65
N GLU A 90 16.22 -13.44 7.99
CA GLU A 90 17.64 -13.03 7.99
C GLU A 90 17.87 -11.69 7.26
N TYR A 91 16.88 -11.18 6.53
CA TYR A 91 16.99 -9.98 5.69
C TYR A 91 16.21 -8.77 6.24
N ASN A 92 15.95 -8.74 7.55
CA ASN A 92 15.24 -7.65 8.22
C ASN A 92 13.91 -7.31 7.54
N ALA A 93 13.08 -8.32 7.27
CA ALA A 93 11.80 -8.14 6.61
C ALA A 93 10.86 -7.24 7.41
N VAL A 94 10.26 -6.26 6.75
CA VAL A 94 9.33 -5.28 7.34
C VAL A 94 8.07 -5.20 6.46
N LEU A 95 6.91 -5.49 7.06
CA LEU A 95 5.62 -5.30 6.41
C LEU A 95 5.28 -3.81 6.34
N VAL A 96 4.98 -3.31 5.16
CA VAL A 96 4.61 -1.90 4.89
C VAL A 96 3.28 -1.83 4.11
N GLY A 97 2.95 -0.69 3.53
CA GLY A 97 1.79 -0.54 2.65
C GLY A 97 0.43 -0.66 3.34
N SER A 98 -0.58 -1.01 2.56
CA SER A 98 -1.99 -1.04 2.98
C SER A 98 -2.29 -2.14 4.01
N VAL A 99 -1.63 -3.28 3.91
CA VAL A 99 -1.77 -4.42 4.84
C VAL A 99 -1.22 -4.06 6.22
N TRP A 100 -0.06 -3.40 6.29
CA TRP A 100 0.42 -2.83 7.54
C TRP A 100 -0.60 -1.87 8.13
N ARG A 101 -1.03 -0.86 7.34
CA ARG A 101 -1.93 0.21 7.79
C ARG A 101 -3.34 -0.28 8.13
N GLY A 102 -3.76 -1.43 7.62
CA GLY A 102 -5.12 -1.94 7.77
C GLY A 102 -6.13 -1.18 6.90
N THR A 103 -5.67 -0.65 5.76
CA THR A 103 -6.47 0.14 4.80
C THR A 103 -6.56 -0.55 3.44
N ILE A 104 -6.60 -1.87 3.44
CA ILE A 104 -6.70 -2.67 2.22
C ILE A 104 -8.00 -2.41 1.46
N HIS A 105 -7.99 -2.69 0.17
CA HIS A 105 -9.16 -2.86 -0.70
C HIS A 105 -8.95 -4.09 -1.59
N HIS A 106 -9.96 -4.52 -2.34
CA HIS A 106 -9.93 -5.76 -3.10
C HIS A 106 -8.76 -5.93 -4.08
N LYS A 107 -8.05 -4.84 -4.44
CA LYS A 107 -6.85 -4.86 -5.29
C LYS A 107 -5.54 -4.62 -4.53
N SER A 108 -5.59 -4.58 -3.20
CA SER A 108 -4.37 -4.46 -2.39
C SER A 108 -3.54 -5.72 -2.49
N ASP A 109 -2.22 -5.54 -2.50
CA ASP A 109 -1.18 -6.54 -2.39
C ASP A 109 -0.49 -6.48 -1.03
N ILE A 110 0.43 -7.40 -0.79
CA ILE A 110 1.23 -7.48 0.44
C ILE A 110 2.60 -6.86 0.15
N ASP A 111 2.90 -5.70 0.75
CA ASP A 111 4.16 -4.99 0.57
C ASP A 111 5.17 -5.35 1.67
N ILE A 112 6.33 -5.90 1.30
CA ILE A 112 7.41 -6.24 2.23
C ILE A 112 8.71 -5.62 1.76
N ASN A 113 9.35 -4.82 2.63
CA ASN A 113 10.73 -4.38 2.44
C ASN A 113 11.69 -5.38 3.05
N VAL A 114 12.77 -5.71 2.34
CA VAL A 114 13.93 -6.45 2.85
C VAL A 114 15.21 -5.70 2.51
N TYR A 115 16.29 -5.95 3.27
CA TYR A 115 17.50 -5.14 3.18
C TYR A 115 18.70 -6.04 2.91
N HIS A 116 19.16 -6.04 1.65
CA HIS A 116 20.33 -6.81 1.22
C HIS A 116 20.95 -6.23 -0.05
N ASP A 117 22.25 -6.37 -0.23
CA ASP A 117 23.01 -5.89 -1.40
C ASP A 117 22.94 -6.84 -2.62
N GLN A 118 22.53 -8.11 -2.41
CA GLN A 118 22.43 -9.16 -3.43
C GLN A 118 20.99 -9.66 -3.55
N PRO A 119 20.15 -9.04 -4.39
CA PRO A 119 18.72 -9.40 -4.52
C PRO A 119 18.51 -10.82 -5.06
N GLU A 120 19.51 -11.39 -5.76
CA GLU A 120 19.47 -12.76 -6.27
C GLU A 120 19.36 -13.80 -5.15
N LYS A 121 19.92 -13.51 -3.96
CA LYS A 121 19.80 -14.41 -2.79
C LYS A 121 18.34 -14.46 -2.30
N ILE A 122 17.69 -13.30 -2.24
CA ILE A 122 16.28 -13.18 -1.85
C ILE A 122 15.43 -13.96 -2.85
N LEU A 123 15.66 -13.75 -4.14
CA LEU A 123 14.95 -14.45 -5.21
C LEU A 123 15.09 -15.97 -5.11
N THR A 124 16.34 -16.46 -4.98
CA THR A 124 16.62 -17.89 -4.84
C THR A 124 15.93 -18.49 -3.62
N LEU A 125 15.94 -17.78 -2.50
CA LEU A 125 15.29 -18.22 -1.26
C LEU A 125 13.76 -18.31 -1.43
N LEU A 126 13.13 -17.35 -2.08
CA LEU A 126 11.70 -17.37 -2.38
C LEU A 126 11.34 -18.55 -3.29
N GLU A 127 12.09 -18.76 -4.37
CA GLU A 127 11.89 -19.87 -5.31
C GLU A 127 12.07 -21.23 -4.63
N GLN A 128 13.08 -21.40 -3.76
CA GLN A 128 13.32 -22.62 -2.97
C GLN A 128 12.18 -22.94 -2.00
N ASN A 129 11.46 -21.90 -1.51
CA ASN A 129 10.29 -22.05 -0.65
C ASN A 129 8.97 -22.12 -1.45
N GLY A 130 9.03 -22.33 -2.76
CA GLY A 130 7.87 -22.55 -3.61
C GLY A 130 7.04 -21.28 -3.91
N VAL A 131 7.61 -20.10 -3.68
CA VAL A 131 6.95 -18.84 -4.02
C VAL A 131 7.01 -18.62 -5.53
N LYS A 132 5.86 -18.46 -6.18
CA LYS A 132 5.76 -18.25 -7.61
C LYS A 132 6.10 -16.80 -7.96
N ILE A 133 7.22 -16.56 -8.61
CA ILE A 133 7.63 -15.23 -9.08
C ILE A 133 6.88 -14.89 -10.36
N LEU A 134 6.23 -13.72 -10.39
CA LEU A 134 5.51 -13.17 -11.54
C LEU A 134 6.39 -12.23 -12.36
N GLU A 135 7.05 -11.29 -11.68
CA GLU A 135 7.90 -10.27 -12.28
C GLU A 135 9.04 -9.93 -11.33
N LYS A 136 10.18 -9.55 -11.88
CA LYS A 136 11.34 -9.09 -11.10
C LYS A 136 12.20 -8.12 -11.89
N GLY A 137 12.81 -7.16 -11.20
CA GLY A 137 13.71 -6.22 -11.87
C GLY A 137 14.13 -5.04 -10.99
N TRP A 138 15.13 -4.33 -11.49
CA TRP A 138 15.57 -3.09 -10.88
C TRP A 138 14.56 -1.97 -11.14
N ILE A 139 14.23 -1.25 -10.08
CA ILE A 139 13.40 -0.06 -10.13
C ILE A 139 14.18 1.15 -9.58
N THR A 140 13.77 2.33 -10.01
CA THR A 140 14.25 3.59 -9.44
C THR A 140 13.08 4.25 -8.73
N MET A 141 13.29 4.60 -7.47
CA MET A 141 12.31 5.29 -6.64
C MET A 141 12.84 6.68 -6.31
N THR A 142 11.98 7.69 -6.33
CA THR A 142 12.30 9.01 -5.78
C THR A 142 11.82 9.05 -4.35
N ARG A 143 12.73 9.31 -3.41
CA ARG A 143 12.40 9.50 -1.98
C ARG A 143 13.24 10.64 -1.43
N ASP A 144 12.60 11.56 -0.70
CA ASP A 144 13.25 12.74 -0.12
C ASP A 144 14.12 13.50 -1.15
N GLU A 145 13.60 13.65 -2.38
CA GLU A 145 14.28 14.27 -3.54
C GLU A 145 15.54 13.52 -4.04
N GLU A 146 15.83 12.35 -3.50
CA GLU A 146 16.91 11.48 -3.95
C GLU A 146 16.42 10.30 -4.79
N TRP A 147 17.23 9.96 -5.82
CA TRP A 147 17.00 8.76 -6.61
C TRP A 147 17.63 7.55 -5.94
N LYS A 148 16.79 6.59 -5.51
CA LYS A 148 17.26 5.33 -4.90
C LYS A 148 16.92 4.16 -5.82
N ARG A 149 17.83 3.21 -5.92
CA ARG A 149 17.62 1.94 -6.63
C ARG A 149 17.18 0.89 -5.64
N ALA A 150 16.16 0.13 -6.04
CA ALA A 150 15.74 -1.07 -5.32
C ALA A 150 15.48 -2.18 -6.34
N TYR A 151 15.44 -3.43 -5.87
CA TYR A 151 15.06 -4.55 -6.71
C TYR A 151 13.68 -5.02 -6.31
N ARG A 152 12.74 -5.00 -7.24
CA ARG A 152 11.35 -5.37 -7.03
C ARG A 152 11.13 -6.82 -7.44
N ILE A 153 10.42 -7.57 -6.63
CA ILE A 153 9.98 -8.93 -6.89
C ILE A 153 8.47 -8.98 -6.67
N LEU A 154 7.71 -9.24 -7.73
CA LEU A 154 6.28 -9.52 -7.65
C LEU A 154 6.06 -11.02 -7.58
N ALA A 155 5.30 -11.48 -6.61
CA ALA A 155 5.06 -12.87 -6.34
C ALA A 155 3.57 -13.18 -6.20
N LYS A 156 3.19 -14.41 -6.53
CA LYS A 156 1.86 -14.97 -6.29
C LYS A 156 1.95 -16.01 -5.19
N LEU A 157 1.14 -15.83 -4.16
CA LEU A 157 1.09 -16.74 -3.02
C LEU A 157 0.07 -17.88 -3.25
N PRO A 158 0.19 -18.99 -2.51
CA PRO A 158 -0.77 -20.10 -2.61
C PRO A 158 -2.22 -19.71 -2.30
N SER A 159 -2.41 -18.70 -1.46
CA SER A 159 -3.71 -18.09 -1.16
C SER A 159 -4.34 -17.30 -2.32
N ASN A 160 -3.64 -17.18 -3.43
CA ASN A 160 -3.97 -16.32 -4.57
C ASN A 160 -3.81 -14.81 -4.30
N GLU A 161 -3.28 -14.41 -3.14
CA GLU A 161 -2.85 -13.02 -2.92
C GLU A 161 -1.55 -12.72 -3.66
N GLU A 162 -1.35 -11.46 -4.00
CA GLU A 162 -0.10 -10.97 -4.58
C GLU A 162 0.76 -10.31 -3.51
N ALA A 163 2.08 -10.43 -3.66
CA ALA A 163 3.03 -9.79 -2.78
C ALA A 163 4.10 -9.07 -3.60
N GLU A 164 4.45 -7.87 -3.18
CA GLU A 164 5.60 -7.12 -3.67
C GLU A 164 6.70 -7.13 -2.61
N ILE A 165 7.84 -7.72 -2.95
CA ILE A 165 9.03 -7.71 -2.11
C ILE A 165 10.00 -6.71 -2.71
N THR A 166 10.29 -5.63 -1.97
CA THR A 166 11.25 -4.61 -2.35
C THR A 166 12.56 -4.84 -1.62
N VAL A 167 13.59 -5.26 -2.36
CA VAL A 167 14.96 -5.44 -1.84
C VAL A 167 15.68 -4.10 -1.91
N ARG A 168 16.06 -3.59 -0.74
CA ARG A 168 16.64 -2.25 -0.55
C ARG A 168 18.07 -2.35 -0.06
N ASN A 169 18.83 -1.25 -0.18
CA ASN A 169 20.19 -1.19 0.34
C ASN A 169 20.18 -1.40 1.86
N PRO A 170 21.10 -2.24 2.43
CA PRO A 170 21.19 -2.45 3.87
C PRO A 170 21.34 -1.16 4.69
N ALA A 171 22.01 -0.14 4.16
CA ALA A 171 22.16 1.16 4.81
C ALA A 171 20.82 1.93 5.01
N GLU A 172 19.77 1.52 4.32
CA GLU A 172 18.44 2.13 4.46
C GLU A 172 17.61 1.50 5.60
N TYR A 173 18.08 0.42 6.21
CA TYR A 173 17.39 -0.20 7.33
C TYR A 173 17.33 0.75 8.53
N GLY A 174 16.13 0.99 9.05
CA GLY A 174 15.89 1.93 10.13
C GLY A 174 15.81 3.40 9.72
N ALA A 175 15.97 3.73 8.43
CA ALA A 175 15.77 5.09 7.95
C ALA A 175 14.32 5.55 8.17
N LYS A 176 14.16 6.77 8.65
CA LYS A 176 12.85 7.38 8.88
C LYS A 176 12.34 8.00 7.59
N GLU A 177 11.44 7.30 6.92
CA GLU A 177 10.84 7.77 5.68
C GLU A 177 9.45 8.34 5.93
N LYS A 178 9.15 9.48 5.30
CA LYS A 178 7.83 10.10 5.37
C LYS A 178 6.88 9.48 4.34
N CYS A 179 5.68 9.13 4.77
CA CYS A 179 4.65 8.62 3.88
C CYS A 179 4.07 9.75 3.02
N GLU A 180 4.13 9.62 1.70
CA GLU A 180 3.58 10.61 0.76
C GLU A 180 2.04 10.69 0.81
N VAL A 181 1.39 9.65 1.32
CA VAL A 181 -0.08 9.61 1.44
C VAL A 181 -0.54 10.20 2.77
N TYR A 182 0.02 9.71 3.87
CA TYR A 182 -0.44 10.04 5.22
C TYR A 182 0.39 11.12 5.91
N GLY A 183 1.58 11.42 5.41
CA GLY A 183 2.47 12.44 5.95
C GLY A 183 3.19 12.07 7.25
N ASP A 184 2.95 10.87 7.80
CA ASP A 184 3.61 10.31 8.98
C ASP A 184 4.87 9.52 8.60
N ILE A 185 5.60 9.03 9.61
CA ILE A 185 6.76 8.17 9.38
C ILE A 185 6.31 6.73 9.12
N ILE A 186 6.85 6.12 8.06
CA ILE A 186 6.64 4.71 7.73
C ILE A 186 7.45 3.88 8.74
N SER A 187 6.77 3.32 9.75
CA SER A 187 7.41 2.41 10.71
C SER A 187 7.35 0.95 10.26
N GLY A 188 6.29 0.56 9.57
CA GLY A 188 6.03 -0.83 9.23
C GLY A 188 5.80 -1.72 10.45
N LEU A 189 5.76 -3.05 10.22
CA LEU A 189 5.74 -4.07 11.28
C LEU A 189 6.90 -5.05 11.04
N SER A 190 7.71 -5.27 12.07
CA SER A 190 8.63 -6.40 12.12
C SER A 190 7.86 -7.72 12.28
N ILE A 191 8.54 -8.86 12.15
CA ILE A 191 7.94 -10.19 12.41
C ILE A 191 7.32 -10.21 13.81
N TYR A 192 8.06 -9.77 14.83
CA TYR A 192 7.60 -9.74 16.21
C TYR A 192 6.36 -8.83 16.39
N ASP A 193 6.37 -7.64 15.78
CA ASP A 193 5.25 -6.71 15.88
C ASP A 193 4.01 -7.25 15.18
N LEU A 194 4.18 -7.91 14.03
CA LEU A 194 3.09 -8.52 13.29
C LEU A 194 2.47 -9.70 14.06
N GLU A 195 3.28 -10.56 14.68
CA GLU A 195 2.80 -11.63 15.57
C GLU A 195 1.99 -11.06 16.75
N LYS A 196 2.47 -9.98 17.34
CA LYS A 196 1.77 -9.29 18.43
C LYS A 196 0.44 -8.67 17.96
N VAL A 197 0.40 -8.08 16.76
CA VAL A 197 -0.85 -7.56 16.16
C VAL A 197 -1.83 -8.69 15.92
N LEU A 198 -1.40 -9.77 15.27
CA LEU A 198 -2.26 -10.92 14.97
C LEU A 198 -2.83 -11.57 16.24
N SER A 199 -2.06 -11.63 17.33
CA SER A 199 -2.52 -12.22 18.60
C SER A 199 -3.46 -11.32 19.41
N LYS A 200 -3.31 -9.98 19.35
CA LYS A 200 -4.03 -9.06 20.23
C LYS A 200 -5.18 -8.33 19.53
N ASN A 201 -4.95 -7.84 18.33
CA ASN A 201 -5.93 -7.11 17.53
C ASN A 201 -5.57 -7.25 16.06
N PRO A 202 -5.99 -8.36 15.40
CA PRO A 202 -5.56 -8.71 14.05
C PRO A 202 -6.03 -7.72 12.97
N THR A 203 -7.02 -6.89 13.27
CA THR A 203 -7.54 -5.83 12.38
C THR A 203 -7.08 -4.42 12.78
N LYS A 204 -6.12 -4.31 13.72
CA LYS A 204 -5.59 -3.02 14.17
C LYS A 204 -5.17 -2.14 13.00
N ARG A 205 -5.56 -0.88 13.04
CA ARG A 205 -5.22 0.14 12.04
C ARG A 205 -4.02 0.97 12.51
N PHE A 206 -3.18 1.37 11.55
CA PHE A 206 -1.99 2.19 11.73
C PHE A 206 -2.09 3.41 10.81
N VAL A 207 -3.07 4.25 11.06
CA VAL A 207 -3.31 5.52 10.36
C VAL A 207 -3.25 6.67 11.36
N PRO A 208 -2.79 7.88 10.96
CA PRO A 208 -2.54 8.98 11.90
C PRO A 208 -3.81 9.76 12.30
N PHE A 209 -5.02 9.22 12.09
CA PHE A 209 -6.31 9.86 12.40
C PHE A 209 -7.33 8.86 12.94
#